data_47fa8d9637b7c93e333a22f748f4fd4a
#
_entry.id   47fa8d9637b7c93e333a22f748f4fd4a
#
_cell.length_a   1.000
_cell.length_b   1.000
_cell.length_c   1.000
_cell.angle_alpha   90.00
_cell.angle_beta   90.00
_cell.angle_gamma   90.00
#
_symmetry.space_group_name_H-M   'P 1'
#
loop_
_entity.id
_entity.type
_entity.pdbx_description
1 polymer ?
#
loop_
_entity_poly.entity_id
_entity_poly.type
_entity_poly.pdbx_seq_one_letter_code
_entity_poly.pdbx_strand_id
1 'polypeptide(L)'
;QRQMCIRDRYKNSSCNVESLDIKFNPDAGYESLINNPDVKSANIIFIDSKLFENRTAIAGKFTGEEFKIILKKYFPFIEVIVITQNDIAPDYETISKYDPKCGKTPVEYYDEKLPPILDQCIRNIFEVRKITSELQKNTSWEKVMVEKIVNSVNGQGKFDEFTKNDIDDVIKMFQELQTKVEG
;
A
#
# COMPACT_ATOMS: atom_id res chain seq x y z
N GLN A 1 -14.93 -17.11 0.07
CA GLN A 1 -14.26 -18.29 0.67
C GLN A 1 -12.84 -17.99 1.11
N ARG A 2 -11.98 -17.34 0.27
CA ARG A 2 -10.57 -17.01 0.62
C ARG A 2 -10.45 -16.08 1.84
N GLN A 3 -11.31 -15.08 1.95
CA GLN A 3 -11.33 -14.14 3.07
C GLN A 3 -11.67 -14.83 4.39
N MET A 4 -12.58 -15.81 4.36
CA MET A 4 -12.97 -16.58 5.54
C MET A 4 -11.78 -17.40 6.09
N CYS A 5 -11.02 -18.08 5.23
CA CYS A 5 -9.86 -18.86 5.66
C CYS A 5 -8.76 -18.02 6.34
N ILE A 6 -8.45 -16.84 5.76
CA ILE A 6 -7.47 -15.91 6.34
C ILE A 6 -7.96 -15.40 7.70
N ARG A 7 -9.21 -14.96 7.77
CA ARG A 7 -9.84 -14.45 9.01
C ARG A 7 -9.88 -15.49 10.12
N ASP A 8 -10.25 -16.74 9.80
CA ASP A 8 -10.38 -17.81 10.78
C ASP A 8 -9.02 -18.24 11.34
N ARG A 9 -7.97 -18.22 10.52
CA ARG A 9 -6.60 -18.54 10.95
C ARG A 9 -6.06 -17.57 12.00
N TYR A 10 -6.38 -16.29 11.88
CA TYR A 10 -5.88 -15.24 12.78
C TYR A 10 -6.88 -14.84 13.87
N LYS A 11 -8.04 -15.50 13.95
CA LYS A 11 -9.12 -15.22 14.91
C LYS A 11 -8.69 -15.34 16.38
N ASN A 12 -7.72 -16.21 16.68
CA ASN A 12 -7.17 -16.43 18.01
C ASN A 12 -5.78 -15.82 18.22
N SER A 13 -5.28 -15.04 17.24
CA SER A 13 -4.02 -14.34 17.36
C SER A 13 -4.24 -12.98 18.02
N SER A 14 -3.16 -12.37 18.52
CA SER A 14 -3.17 -10.98 19.01
C SER A 14 -3.48 -9.95 17.90
N CYS A 15 -3.66 -10.41 16.66
CA CYS A 15 -3.99 -9.59 15.50
C CYS A 15 -5.44 -9.78 15.10
N ASN A 16 -6.22 -8.71 15.07
CA ASN A 16 -7.52 -8.72 14.45
C ASN A 16 -7.34 -8.51 12.93
N VAL A 17 -7.69 -9.52 12.12
CA VAL A 17 -7.58 -9.47 10.66
C VAL A 17 -8.96 -9.21 10.08
N GLU A 18 -9.10 -8.06 9.44
CA GLU A 18 -10.26 -7.72 8.62
C GLU A 18 -9.84 -7.79 7.14
N SER A 19 -10.70 -8.33 6.30
CA SER A 19 -10.46 -8.41 4.86
C SER A 19 -11.59 -7.75 4.09
N LEU A 20 -11.23 -6.90 3.14
CA LEU A 20 -12.15 -6.16 2.27
C LEU A 20 -11.82 -6.45 0.81
N ASP A 21 -12.85 -6.64 0.00
CA ASP A 21 -12.72 -6.71 -1.46
C ASP A 21 -13.05 -5.34 -2.05
N ILE A 22 -12.05 -4.70 -2.65
CA ILE A 22 -12.23 -3.44 -3.35
C ILE A 22 -12.51 -3.75 -4.82
N LYS A 23 -13.69 -3.38 -5.28
CA LYS A 23 -14.04 -3.44 -6.69
C LYS A 23 -13.38 -2.25 -7.39
N PHE A 24 -12.45 -2.56 -8.28
CA PHE A 24 -11.79 -1.55 -9.09
C PHE A 24 -12.42 -1.47 -10.49
N ASN A 25 -12.65 -0.24 -10.95
CA ASN A 25 -13.00 0.04 -12.34
C ASN A 25 -11.75 0.60 -13.05
N PRO A 26 -11.17 -0.13 -14.03
CA PRO A 26 -9.99 0.32 -14.76
C PRO A 26 -10.16 1.67 -15.46
N ASP A 27 -11.40 2.03 -15.86
CA ASP A 27 -11.71 3.29 -16.52
C ASP A 27 -11.61 4.50 -15.57
N ALA A 28 -11.69 4.28 -14.27
CA ALA A 28 -11.58 5.33 -13.25
C ALA A 28 -10.12 5.74 -12.95
N GLY A 29 -9.14 5.02 -13.51
CA GLY A 29 -7.72 5.29 -13.27
C GLY A 29 -7.23 4.85 -11.90
N TYR A 30 -5.91 4.84 -11.72
CA TYR A 30 -5.26 4.42 -10.48
C TYR A 30 -5.49 5.39 -9.31
N GLU A 31 -5.77 6.66 -9.61
CA GLU A 31 -6.07 7.71 -8.63
C GLU A 31 -7.28 7.36 -7.76
N SER A 32 -8.25 6.65 -8.33
CA SER A 32 -9.43 6.18 -7.59
C SER A 32 -9.07 5.22 -6.47
N LEU A 33 -8.04 4.38 -6.68
CA LEU A 33 -7.51 3.47 -5.66
C LEU A 33 -6.70 4.23 -4.60
N ILE A 34 -5.82 5.13 -5.02
CA ILE A 34 -5.00 5.93 -4.08
C ILE A 34 -5.89 6.79 -3.18
N ASN A 35 -7.01 7.30 -3.70
CA ASN A 35 -7.94 8.12 -2.93
C ASN A 35 -8.97 7.32 -2.12
N ASN A 36 -9.05 6.00 -2.32
CA ASN A 36 -9.98 5.15 -1.60
C ASN A 36 -9.60 5.07 -0.10
N PRO A 37 -10.51 5.37 0.83
CA PRO A 37 -10.24 5.33 2.27
C PRO A 37 -9.85 3.93 2.76
N ASP A 38 -10.42 2.87 2.20
CA ASP A 38 -10.08 1.50 2.58
C ASP A 38 -8.65 1.14 2.16
N VAL A 39 -8.19 1.63 1.00
CA VAL A 39 -6.79 1.49 0.56
C VAL A 39 -5.86 2.25 1.49
N LYS A 40 -6.23 3.47 1.87
CA LYS A 40 -5.43 4.31 2.79
C LYS A 40 -5.27 3.70 4.17
N SER A 41 -6.30 3.01 4.66
CA SER A 41 -6.31 2.37 5.99
C SER A 41 -5.76 0.94 5.98
N ALA A 42 -5.55 0.34 4.82
CA ALA A 42 -5.04 -1.03 4.71
C ALA A 42 -3.62 -1.14 5.27
N ASN A 43 -3.32 -2.28 5.87
CA ASN A 43 -1.95 -2.62 6.26
C ASN A 43 -1.28 -3.54 5.23
N ILE A 44 -2.07 -4.40 4.58
CA ILE A 44 -1.63 -5.34 3.55
C ILE A 44 -2.59 -5.24 2.37
N ILE A 45 -2.06 -5.10 1.16
CA ILE A 45 -2.83 -5.04 -0.08
C ILE A 45 -2.40 -6.18 -1.00
N PHE A 46 -3.38 -6.91 -1.52
CA PHE A 46 -3.18 -7.89 -2.58
C PHE A 46 -3.63 -7.33 -3.91
N ILE A 47 -2.77 -7.39 -4.92
CA ILE A 47 -3.02 -6.85 -6.25
C ILE A 47 -2.88 -7.98 -7.28
N ASP A 48 -3.84 -8.12 -8.18
CA ASP A 48 -3.65 -8.97 -9.38
C ASP A 48 -2.72 -8.25 -10.37
N SER A 49 -1.73 -8.94 -10.93
CA SER A 49 -0.80 -8.37 -11.92
C SER A 49 -1.53 -7.80 -13.14
N LYS A 50 -2.73 -8.30 -13.42
CA LYS A 50 -3.61 -7.88 -14.50
C LYS A 50 -4.72 -6.91 -14.08
N LEU A 51 -4.53 -6.21 -12.95
CA LEU A 51 -5.56 -5.32 -12.40
C LEU A 51 -6.07 -4.27 -13.40
N PHE A 52 -5.18 -3.74 -14.23
CA PHE A 52 -5.49 -2.68 -15.22
C PHE A 52 -5.74 -3.22 -16.63
N GLU A 53 -5.67 -4.54 -16.84
CA GLU A 53 -6.02 -5.13 -18.13
C GLU A 53 -7.54 -5.10 -18.31
N ASN A 54 -7.99 -4.32 -19.28
CA ASN A 54 -9.38 -4.30 -19.72
C ASN A 54 -9.53 -5.11 -21.02
N ARG A 55 -10.56 -5.94 -21.11
CA ARG A 55 -10.83 -6.77 -22.32
C ARG A 55 -11.13 -5.96 -23.58
N THR A 56 -11.42 -4.69 -23.44
CA THR A 56 -11.85 -3.80 -24.54
C THR A 56 -10.96 -2.58 -24.74
N ALA A 57 -9.99 -2.30 -23.87
CA ALA A 57 -9.14 -1.13 -23.96
C ALA A 57 -7.73 -1.48 -24.46
N ILE A 58 -7.18 -0.60 -25.24
CA ILE A 58 -5.76 -0.39 -25.50
C ILE A 58 -4.98 -0.61 -24.19
N ALA A 59 -3.93 -1.46 -24.26
CA ALA A 59 -3.07 -1.92 -23.19
C ALA A 59 -3.16 -1.11 -21.88
N GLY A 60 -3.53 -1.77 -20.79
CA GLY A 60 -3.64 -1.14 -19.48
C GLY A 60 -2.42 -0.31 -19.16
N LYS A 61 -2.61 0.88 -18.57
CA LYS A 61 -1.54 1.84 -18.33
C LYS A 61 -0.46 1.31 -17.40
N PHE A 62 -0.79 0.32 -16.55
CA PHE A 62 0.13 -0.26 -15.56
C PHE A 62 -0.13 -1.75 -15.37
N THR A 63 0.94 -2.49 -15.07
CA THR A 63 0.85 -3.83 -14.48
C THR A 63 0.62 -3.73 -12.97
N GLY A 64 0.22 -4.83 -12.31
CA GLY A 64 0.12 -4.87 -10.85
C GLY A 64 1.46 -4.59 -10.18
N GLU A 65 2.56 -5.05 -10.78
CA GLU A 65 3.93 -4.83 -10.32
C GLU A 65 4.32 -3.34 -10.38
N GLU A 66 3.99 -2.64 -11.47
CA GLU A 66 4.21 -1.19 -11.60
C GLU A 66 3.34 -0.42 -10.61
N PHE A 67 2.09 -0.82 -10.44
CA PHE A 67 1.19 -0.18 -9.48
C PHE A 67 1.64 -0.38 -8.03
N LYS A 68 2.27 -1.51 -7.70
CA LYS A 68 2.92 -1.73 -6.40
C LYS A 68 3.94 -0.62 -6.10
N ILE A 69 4.77 -0.23 -7.09
CA ILE A 69 5.75 0.85 -6.92
C ILE A 69 5.05 2.17 -6.61
N ILE A 70 3.96 2.46 -7.33
CA ILE A 70 3.13 3.66 -7.09
C ILE A 70 2.56 3.62 -5.66
N LEU A 71 1.95 2.51 -5.24
CA LEU A 71 1.40 2.36 -3.89
C LEU A 71 2.48 2.54 -2.81
N LYS A 72 3.66 1.95 -2.97
CA LYS A 72 4.77 2.09 -2.02
C LYS A 72 5.30 3.52 -1.95
N LYS A 73 5.22 4.29 -3.05
CA LYS A 73 5.55 5.73 -3.03
C LYS A 73 4.55 6.52 -2.19
N TYR A 74 3.26 6.27 -2.36
CA TYR A 74 2.21 6.98 -1.64
C TYR A 74 2.02 6.47 -0.20
N PHE A 75 2.19 5.18 0.01
CA PHE A 75 1.99 4.50 1.29
C PHE A 75 3.21 3.62 1.61
N PRO A 76 4.33 4.21 2.02
CA PRO A 76 5.61 3.50 2.15
C PRO A 76 5.58 2.36 3.17
N PHE A 77 4.64 2.37 4.12
CA PHE A 77 4.53 1.40 5.20
C PHE A 77 3.42 0.35 5.01
N ILE A 78 2.71 0.39 3.87
CA ILE A 78 1.77 -0.68 3.50
C ILE A 78 2.54 -1.83 2.87
N GLU A 79 2.23 -3.06 3.27
CA GLU A 79 2.73 -4.25 2.58
C GLU A 79 1.90 -4.51 1.33
N VAL A 80 2.56 -4.67 0.18
CA VAL A 80 1.90 -4.87 -1.12
C VAL A 80 2.37 -6.17 -1.74
N ILE A 81 1.45 -7.09 -1.94
CA ILE A 81 1.69 -8.43 -2.49
C ILE A 81 1.04 -8.51 -3.88
N VAL A 82 1.82 -8.88 -4.89
CA VAL A 82 1.30 -9.07 -6.25
C VAL A 82 1.01 -10.54 -6.50
N ILE A 83 -0.19 -10.83 -7.02
CA ILE A 83 -0.59 -12.15 -7.49
C ILE A 83 -0.40 -12.16 -9.01
N THR A 84 0.58 -12.93 -9.49
CA THR A 84 0.99 -12.94 -10.90
C THR A 84 0.89 -14.32 -11.53
N GLN A 85 0.71 -14.35 -12.86
CA GLN A 85 0.82 -15.58 -13.65
C GLN A 85 2.23 -15.83 -14.19
N ASN A 86 3.12 -14.85 -14.02
CA ASN A 86 4.50 -14.95 -14.48
C ASN A 86 5.32 -15.82 -13.53
N ASP A 87 6.24 -16.60 -14.08
CA ASP A 87 7.27 -17.33 -13.31
C ASP A 87 8.32 -16.33 -12.79
N ILE A 88 7.94 -15.57 -11.75
CA ILE A 88 8.87 -14.70 -11.04
C ILE A 88 9.46 -15.51 -9.88
N ALA A 89 10.75 -15.32 -9.62
CA ALA A 89 11.39 -15.91 -8.45
C ALA A 89 10.56 -15.62 -7.20
N PRO A 90 10.20 -16.64 -6.41
CA PRO A 90 9.33 -16.47 -5.27
C PRO A 90 10.03 -15.62 -4.22
N ASP A 91 9.58 -14.39 -4.08
CA ASP A 91 9.87 -13.58 -2.93
C ASP A 91 8.58 -13.36 -2.12
N TYR A 92 8.69 -12.87 -0.89
CA TYR A 92 7.53 -12.70 -0.01
C TYR A 92 6.52 -11.67 -0.51
N GLU A 93 6.92 -10.84 -1.48
CA GLU A 93 6.08 -9.79 -2.04
C GLU A 93 5.31 -10.21 -3.31
N THR A 94 5.50 -11.47 -3.76
CA THR A 94 4.88 -11.98 -4.97
C THR A 94 4.38 -13.40 -4.79
N ILE A 95 3.18 -13.69 -5.26
CA ILE A 95 2.56 -15.01 -5.23
C ILE A 95 2.19 -15.42 -6.65
N SER A 96 2.61 -16.61 -7.05
CA SER A 96 2.14 -17.20 -8.29
C SER A 96 0.63 -17.46 -8.23
N LYS A 97 -0.09 -17.10 -9.27
CA LYS A 97 -1.51 -17.39 -9.39
C LYS A 97 -1.73 -18.90 -9.45
N TYR A 98 -2.81 -19.37 -8.85
CA TYR A 98 -3.18 -20.78 -8.90
C TYR A 98 -3.25 -21.29 -10.34
N ASP A 99 -2.55 -22.43 -10.61
CA ASP A 99 -2.63 -23.19 -11.85
C ASP A 99 -3.34 -24.53 -11.55
N PRO A 100 -4.43 -24.87 -12.28
CA PRO A 100 -5.10 -26.18 -12.12
C PRO A 100 -4.18 -27.38 -12.34
N LYS A 101 -3.07 -27.21 -13.05
CA LYS A 101 -2.08 -28.27 -13.30
C LYS A 101 -1.25 -28.67 -12.08
N CYS A 102 -1.30 -27.87 -10.98
CA CYS A 102 -0.54 -28.18 -9.77
C CYS A 102 -1.11 -29.35 -8.95
N GLY A 103 -2.24 -29.94 -9.35
CA GLY A 103 -2.86 -31.08 -8.67
C GLY A 103 -3.52 -30.76 -7.35
N LYS A 104 -3.66 -29.48 -6.98
CA LYS A 104 -4.30 -28.99 -5.75
C LYS A 104 -5.59 -28.26 -6.10
N THR A 105 -6.49 -28.16 -5.12
CA THR A 105 -7.60 -27.20 -5.21
C THR A 105 -7.09 -25.77 -5.00
N PRO A 106 -7.80 -24.73 -5.47
CA PRO A 106 -7.43 -23.33 -5.20
C PRO A 106 -7.28 -23.04 -3.70
N VAL A 107 -8.12 -23.66 -2.86
CA VAL A 107 -8.10 -23.48 -1.41
C VAL A 107 -6.79 -24.04 -0.84
N GLU A 108 -6.48 -25.30 -1.11
CA GLU A 108 -5.24 -25.95 -0.65
C GLU A 108 -3.98 -25.18 -1.12
N TYR A 109 -3.98 -24.69 -2.35
CA TYR A 109 -2.87 -23.93 -2.91
C TYR A 109 -2.62 -22.64 -2.13
N TYR A 110 -3.66 -21.84 -1.91
CA TYR A 110 -3.49 -20.58 -1.20
C TYR A 110 -3.34 -20.75 0.31
N ASP A 111 -3.90 -21.79 0.90
CA ASP A 111 -3.67 -22.13 2.31
C ASP A 111 -2.21 -22.50 2.60
N GLU A 112 -1.50 -23.01 1.60
CA GLU A 112 -0.06 -23.27 1.71
C GLU A 112 0.78 -22.01 1.48
N LYS A 113 0.43 -21.20 0.47
CA LYS A 113 1.27 -20.09 0.00
C LYS A 113 1.07 -18.79 0.79
N LEU A 114 -0.17 -18.47 1.21
CA LEU A 114 -0.46 -17.21 1.87
C LEU A 114 0.09 -17.07 3.29
N PRO A 115 0.01 -18.10 4.15
CA PRO A 115 0.38 -17.95 5.55
C PRO A 115 1.82 -17.46 5.79
N PRO A 116 2.86 -18.02 5.17
CA PRO A 116 4.23 -17.57 5.41
C PRO A 116 4.44 -16.12 4.96
N ILE A 117 3.77 -15.69 3.90
CA ILE A 117 3.84 -14.32 3.38
C ILE A 117 3.13 -13.36 4.33
N LEU A 118 1.92 -13.70 4.76
CA LEU A 118 1.16 -12.90 5.73
C LEU A 118 1.90 -12.77 7.06
N ASP A 119 2.49 -13.87 7.56
CA ASP A 119 3.26 -13.85 8.80
C ASP A 119 4.49 -12.94 8.68
N GLN A 120 5.11 -12.87 7.51
CA GLN A 120 6.22 -11.94 7.27
C GLN A 120 5.73 -10.50 7.22
N CYS A 121 4.66 -10.20 6.49
CA CYS A 121 4.06 -8.87 6.42
C CYS A 121 3.63 -8.38 7.82
N ILE A 122 2.99 -9.24 8.59
CA ILE A 122 2.58 -8.92 9.96
C ILE A 122 3.78 -8.58 10.83
N ARG A 123 4.87 -9.37 10.76
CA ARG A 123 6.12 -9.06 11.49
C ARG A 123 6.68 -7.70 11.10
N ASN A 124 6.76 -7.42 9.80
CA ASN A 124 7.26 -6.12 9.31
C ASN A 124 6.43 -4.95 9.83
N ILE A 125 5.10 -5.09 9.80
CA ILE A 125 4.17 -4.05 10.31
C ILE A 125 4.39 -3.81 11.81
N PHE A 126 4.53 -4.87 12.61
CA PHE A 126 4.79 -4.74 14.05
C PHE A 126 6.15 -4.12 14.34
N GLU A 127 7.18 -4.50 13.59
CA GLU A 127 8.52 -3.93 13.72
C GLU A 127 8.49 -2.42 13.44
N VAL A 128 7.90 -2.01 12.30
CA VAL A 128 7.76 -0.60 11.95
C VAL A 128 7.00 0.17 13.04
N ARG A 129 5.87 -0.36 13.54
CA ARG A 129 5.09 0.28 14.60
C ARG A 129 5.86 0.39 15.91
N LYS A 130 6.64 -0.63 16.28
CA LYS A 130 7.50 -0.62 17.45
C LYS A 130 8.55 0.47 17.33
N ILE A 131 9.30 0.51 16.24
CA ILE A 131 10.33 1.53 15.99
C ILE A 131 9.71 2.93 15.99
N THR A 132 8.55 3.10 15.37
CA THR A 132 7.82 4.39 15.36
C THR A 132 7.40 4.82 16.77
N SER A 133 6.94 3.89 17.59
CA SER A 133 6.59 4.17 18.99
C SER A 133 7.82 4.56 19.84
N GLU A 134 8.98 3.98 19.57
CA GLU A 134 10.24 4.35 20.21
C GLU A 134 10.72 5.74 19.75
N LEU A 135 10.58 6.01 18.44
CA LEU A 135 10.90 7.31 17.86
C LEU A 135 10.09 8.44 18.49
N GLN A 136 8.80 8.22 18.76
CA GLN A 136 7.94 9.20 19.44
C GLN A 136 8.41 9.57 20.85
N LYS A 137 9.08 8.66 21.56
CA LYS A 137 9.61 8.88 22.88
C LYS A 137 10.92 9.68 22.87
N ASN A 138 11.57 9.79 21.73
CA ASN A 138 12.83 10.48 21.59
C ASN A 138 12.61 11.99 21.41
N THR A 139 12.90 12.76 22.44
CA THR A 139 12.70 14.22 22.46
C THR A 139 13.80 15.00 21.76
N SER A 140 14.90 14.35 21.33
CA SER A 140 16.03 14.99 20.64
C SER A 140 15.82 15.18 19.14
N TRP A 141 14.79 14.57 18.57
CA TRP A 141 14.45 14.68 17.15
C TRP A 141 13.53 15.87 16.88
N GLU A 142 13.62 16.41 15.65
CA GLU A 142 12.68 17.44 15.25
C GLU A 142 11.25 16.92 15.30
N LYS A 143 10.44 17.51 16.18
CA LYS A 143 9.07 17.10 16.45
C LYS A 143 8.23 16.95 15.18
N VAL A 144 8.40 17.85 14.22
CA VAL A 144 7.67 17.85 12.94
C VAL A 144 7.99 16.61 12.11
N MET A 145 9.27 16.19 12.05
CA MET A 145 9.67 14.99 11.30
C MET A 145 9.10 13.72 11.93
N VAL A 146 9.16 13.62 13.25
CA VAL A 146 8.59 12.47 13.99
C VAL A 146 7.09 12.38 13.75
N GLU A 147 6.38 13.50 13.83
CA GLU A 147 4.93 13.57 13.60
C GLU A 147 4.56 13.14 12.18
N LYS A 148 5.32 13.55 11.16
CA LYS A 148 5.13 13.13 9.77
C LYS A 148 5.32 11.62 9.60
N ILE A 149 6.36 11.04 10.19
CA ILE A 149 6.61 9.60 10.13
C ILE A 149 5.45 8.84 10.79
N VAL A 150 5.05 9.25 11.99
CA VAL A 150 3.95 8.63 12.74
C VAL A 150 2.65 8.67 11.95
N ASN A 151 2.31 9.82 11.39
CA ASN A 151 1.11 9.98 10.57
C ASN A 151 1.15 9.09 9.33
N SER A 152 2.32 8.97 8.68
CA SER A 152 2.49 8.10 7.51
C SER A 152 2.33 6.61 7.87
N VAL A 153 2.90 6.16 9.00
CA VAL A 153 2.75 4.78 9.48
C VAL A 153 1.30 4.45 9.84
N ASN A 154 0.55 5.43 10.33
CA ASN A 154 -0.87 5.29 10.69
C ASN A 154 -1.83 5.49 9.49
N GLY A 155 -1.32 5.65 8.28
CA GLY A 155 -2.13 5.90 7.08
C GLY A 155 -2.77 7.30 7.04
N GLN A 156 -2.33 8.21 7.91
CA GLN A 156 -2.82 9.59 8.02
C GLN A 156 -1.88 10.60 7.33
N GLY A 157 -0.81 10.12 6.70
CA GLY A 157 0.15 10.95 5.98
C GLY A 157 -0.55 11.72 4.85
N LYS A 158 -0.47 13.05 4.91
CA LYS A 158 -0.70 13.86 3.72
C LYS A 158 0.53 13.68 2.83
N PHE A 159 0.31 13.39 1.55
CA PHE A 159 1.41 13.26 0.60
C PHE A 159 2.22 14.55 0.59
N ASP A 160 3.53 14.43 0.90
CA ASP A 160 4.49 15.54 0.85
C ASP A 160 4.91 15.90 -0.60
N GLU A 161 4.09 15.60 -1.58
CA GLU A 161 4.28 16.20 -2.89
C GLU A 161 3.77 17.62 -2.82
N PHE A 162 4.63 18.58 -3.13
CA PHE A 162 4.20 19.94 -3.40
C PHE A 162 3.05 19.87 -4.40
N THR A 163 1.86 20.11 -3.92
CA THR A 163 0.71 20.25 -4.80
C THR A 163 0.90 21.53 -5.63
N LYS A 164 0.21 21.65 -6.75
CA LYS A 164 0.21 22.92 -7.52
C LYS A 164 -0.11 24.11 -6.62
N ASN A 165 -1.02 23.93 -5.66
CA ASN A 165 -1.38 24.97 -4.70
C ASN A 165 -0.22 25.35 -3.77
N ASP A 166 0.57 24.37 -3.30
CA ASP A 166 1.75 24.66 -2.46
C ASP A 166 2.81 25.44 -3.24
N ILE A 167 2.98 25.12 -4.53
CA ILE A 167 3.88 25.86 -5.43
C ILE A 167 3.35 27.28 -5.66
N ASP A 168 2.05 27.45 -5.92
CA ASP A 168 1.41 28.75 -6.11
C ASP A 168 1.50 29.61 -4.83
N ASP A 169 1.39 29.00 -3.64
CA ASP A 169 1.55 29.70 -2.36
C ASP A 169 3.01 30.13 -2.11
N VAL A 170 3.98 29.28 -2.47
CA VAL A 170 5.41 29.65 -2.41
C VAL A 170 5.71 30.81 -3.38
N ILE A 171 5.18 30.76 -4.60
CA ILE A 171 5.33 31.84 -5.58
C ILE A 171 4.75 33.15 -5.05
N LYS A 172 3.55 33.13 -4.46
CA LYS A 172 2.93 34.32 -3.83
C LYS A 172 3.79 34.88 -2.70
N MET A 173 4.27 34.03 -1.80
CA MET A 173 5.17 34.46 -0.72
C MET A 173 6.45 35.12 -1.26
N PHE A 174 7.03 34.60 -2.32
CA PHE A 174 8.19 35.22 -2.98
C PHE A 174 7.84 36.58 -3.57
N GLN A 175 6.70 36.73 -4.24
CA GLN A 175 6.23 38.02 -4.80
C GLN A 175 5.96 39.05 -3.71
N GLU A 176 5.37 38.64 -2.58
CA GLU A 176 5.15 39.51 -1.42
C GLU A 176 6.47 39.96 -0.75
N LEU A 177 7.48 39.08 -0.72
CA LEU A 177 8.81 39.43 -0.24
C LEU A 177 9.51 40.44 -1.17
N GLN A 178 9.44 40.22 -2.47
CA GLN A 178 10.00 41.17 -3.45
C GLN A 178 9.39 42.60 -3.32
N THR A 179 8.07 42.68 -3.21
CA THR A 179 7.40 43.97 -3.00
C THR A 179 7.77 44.65 -1.70
N LYS A 180 8.13 43.93 -0.65
CA LYS A 180 8.61 44.49 0.64
C LYS A 180 10.07 44.94 0.63
N VAL A 181 10.86 44.41 -0.29
CA VAL A 181 12.30 44.76 -0.42
C VAL A 181 12.52 45.93 -1.34
N GLU A 182 11.61 46.15 -2.31
CA GLU A 182 11.66 47.22 -3.29
C GLU A 182 10.93 48.50 -2.85
N GLY A 183 10.26 48.52 -1.73
CA GLY A 183 9.58 49.69 -1.12
C GLY A 183 10.26 50.14 0.14
#